data_3acbb2fddc887d3d05cc6d4f283ee9b2
#
_entry.id   3acbb2fddc887d3d05cc6d4f283ee9b2
#
_cell.length_a   1.000
_cell.length_b   1.000
_cell.length_c   1.000
_cell.angle_alpha   90.00
_cell.angle_beta   90.00
_cell.angle_gamma   90.00
#
_symmetry.space_group_name_H-M   'P 1'
#
loop_
_entity.id
_entity.type
_entity.pdbx_description
1 polymer ?
#
loop_
_entity_poly.entity_id
_entity_poly.type
_entity_poly.pdbx_seq_one_letter_code
_entity_poly.pdbx_strand_id
1 'polypeptide(L)'
;MEYLGKKGFAYYFPHVYQAFLLDDEEAKDRIFQQHMDSQEDYDKAVEQLHNLEDCYDELLECGTITCREDLLRYGVTGWDAGRLNFMARACYDMKYISEDEAWHYINHAYEMVHSRFSSWHDFAMSYVIGRALW
;
A
#
# COMPACT_ATOMS: atom_id res chain seq x y z
N MET A 1 -2.13 8.03 3.77
CA MET A 1 -2.19 8.13 5.24
C MET A 1 -0.78 8.19 5.80
N GLU A 2 -0.56 9.07 6.73
CA GLU A 2 0.70 9.15 7.47
C GLU A 2 0.54 8.50 8.84
N TYR A 3 1.53 7.72 9.24
CA TYR A 3 1.67 7.26 10.62
C TYR A 3 3.16 7.19 10.98
N LEU A 4 3.50 7.61 12.19
CA LEU A 4 4.89 7.72 12.64
C LEU A 4 5.77 8.52 11.67
N GLY A 5 5.21 9.56 11.03
CA GLY A 5 5.91 10.42 10.09
C GLY A 5 6.20 9.80 8.73
N LYS A 6 5.64 8.63 8.44
CA LYS A 6 5.81 7.94 7.14
C LYS A 6 4.49 7.82 6.40
N LYS A 7 4.56 7.97 5.09
CA LYS A 7 3.41 7.79 4.21
C LYS A 7 3.19 6.29 3.99
N GLY A 8 1.91 5.87 3.99
CA GLY A 8 1.53 4.51 3.65
C GLY A 8 1.64 4.24 2.14
N PHE A 9 1.54 2.96 1.76
CA PHE A 9 1.61 2.56 0.35
C PHE A 9 0.46 3.13 -0.48
N ALA A 10 -0.70 3.38 0.14
CA ALA A 10 -1.83 3.97 -0.55
C ALA A 10 -1.54 5.39 -1.07
N TYR A 11 -0.55 6.09 -0.52
CA TYR A 11 -0.10 7.37 -1.06
C TYR A 11 0.59 7.21 -2.41
N TYR A 12 1.42 6.19 -2.56
CA TYR A 12 2.20 5.97 -3.80
C TYR A 12 1.41 5.22 -4.86
N PHE A 13 0.52 4.33 -4.45
CA PHE A 13 -0.05 3.31 -5.32
C PHE A 13 -0.79 3.86 -6.54
N PRO A 14 -1.61 4.93 -6.48
CA PRO A 14 -2.27 5.45 -7.67
C PRO A 14 -1.29 5.84 -8.77
N HIS A 15 -0.16 6.42 -8.39
CA HIS A 15 0.87 6.85 -9.34
C HIS A 15 1.71 5.67 -9.83
N VAL A 16 2.00 4.72 -8.95
CA VAL A 16 2.67 3.45 -9.31
C VAL A 16 1.82 2.68 -10.33
N TYR A 17 0.51 2.59 -10.10
CA TYR A 17 -0.40 1.93 -11.02
C TYR A 17 -0.44 2.64 -12.38
N GLN A 18 -0.51 3.97 -12.41
CA GLN A 18 -0.48 4.73 -13.64
C GLN A 18 0.80 4.49 -14.43
N ALA A 19 1.95 4.51 -13.75
CA ALA A 19 3.23 4.24 -14.38
C ALA A 19 3.31 2.80 -14.89
N PHE A 20 2.77 1.85 -14.15
CA PHE A 20 2.75 0.44 -14.54
C PHE A 20 2.01 0.20 -15.87
N LEU A 21 1.01 1.03 -16.18
CA LEU A 21 0.25 0.90 -17.42
C LEU A 21 1.00 1.44 -18.66
N LEU A 22 2.12 2.13 -18.48
CA LEU A 22 2.88 2.75 -19.56
C LEU A 22 4.04 1.85 -20.00
N ASP A 23 4.40 1.92 -21.27
CA ASP A 23 5.54 1.18 -21.82
C ASP A 23 6.82 2.04 -21.90
N ASP A 24 6.67 3.37 -21.91
CA ASP A 24 7.78 4.30 -22.06
C ASP A 24 8.36 4.70 -20.70
N GLU A 25 9.64 4.40 -20.48
CA GLU A 25 10.34 4.71 -19.23
C GLU A 25 10.37 6.22 -18.91
N GLU A 26 10.49 7.08 -19.92
CA GLU A 26 10.45 8.53 -19.71
C GLU A 26 9.07 8.99 -19.24
N ALA A 27 8.01 8.40 -19.76
CA ALA A 27 6.64 8.70 -19.34
C ALA A 27 6.38 8.27 -17.90
N LYS A 28 6.88 7.10 -17.49
CA LYS A 28 6.82 6.62 -16.10
C LYS A 28 7.53 7.59 -15.15
N ASP A 29 8.72 8.00 -15.51
CA ASP A 29 9.52 8.93 -14.73
C ASP A 29 8.80 10.28 -14.55
N ARG A 30 8.20 10.80 -15.61
CA ARG A 30 7.44 12.05 -15.55
C ARG A 30 6.29 12.01 -14.56
N ILE A 31 5.58 10.86 -14.46
CA ILE A 31 4.50 10.71 -13.47
C ILE A 31 5.06 10.91 -12.05
N PHE A 32 6.16 10.27 -11.73
CA PHE A 32 6.76 10.36 -10.40
C PHE A 32 7.34 11.74 -10.12
N GLN A 33 7.97 12.39 -11.11
CA GLN A 33 8.46 13.74 -10.96
C GLN A 33 7.35 14.76 -10.70
N GLN A 34 6.17 14.58 -11.33
CA GLN A 34 5.05 15.49 -11.16
C GLN A 34 4.31 15.32 -9.83
N HIS A 35 4.28 14.11 -9.28
CA HIS A 35 3.39 13.76 -8.16
C HIS A 35 4.10 13.49 -6.84
N MET A 36 5.41 13.23 -6.86
CA MET A 36 6.16 12.99 -5.63
C MET A 36 6.74 14.30 -5.08
N ASP A 37 6.55 14.49 -3.76
CA ASP A 37 6.91 15.74 -3.09
C ASP A 37 8.39 15.84 -2.72
N SER A 38 9.08 14.71 -2.65
CA SER A 38 10.48 14.63 -2.22
C SER A 38 11.23 13.56 -2.99
N GLN A 39 12.57 13.60 -2.92
CA GLN A 39 13.42 12.56 -3.50
C GLN A 39 13.17 11.21 -2.83
N GLU A 40 12.93 11.19 -1.52
CA GLU A 40 12.60 9.96 -0.80
C GLU A 40 11.31 9.33 -1.33
N ASP A 41 10.28 10.14 -1.55
CA ASP A 41 9.00 9.66 -2.10
C ASP A 41 9.19 9.15 -3.53
N TYR A 42 9.95 9.86 -4.34
CA TYR A 42 10.28 9.42 -5.70
C TYR A 42 10.97 8.06 -5.70
N ASP A 43 11.99 7.89 -4.87
CA ASP A 43 12.75 6.64 -4.79
C ASP A 43 11.87 5.47 -4.35
N LYS A 44 10.97 5.70 -3.38
CA LYS A 44 10.01 4.68 -2.94
C LYS A 44 9.01 4.32 -4.03
N ALA A 45 8.52 5.30 -4.77
CA ALA A 45 7.60 5.05 -5.88
C ALA A 45 8.26 4.20 -6.98
N VAL A 46 9.51 4.49 -7.31
CA VAL A 46 10.29 3.70 -8.28
C VAL A 46 10.50 2.28 -7.78
N GLU A 47 10.86 2.12 -6.51
CA GLU A 47 11.03 0.79 -5.90
C GLU A 47 9.74 -0.02 -5.96
N GLN A 48 8.61 0.58 -5.60
CA GLN A 48 7.31 -0.10 -5.65
C GLN A 48 6.92 -0.46 -7.08
N LEU A 49 7.21 0.39 -8.06
CA LEU A 49 6.96 0.07 -9.46
C LEU A 49 7.76 -1.17 -9.91
N HIS A 50 9.04 -1.22 -9.59
CA HIS A 50 9.88 -2.37 -9.91
C HIS A 50 9.36 -3.63 -9.22
N ASN A 51 8.98 -3.54 -7.96
CA ASN A 51 8.41 -4.68 -7.23
C ASN A 51 7.10 -5.16 -7.87
N LEU A 52 6.24 -4.24 -8.32
CA LEU A 52 5.00 -4.59 -9.02
C LEU A 52 5.30 -5.29 -10.35
N GLU A 53 6.22 -4.76 -11.13
CA GLU A 53 6.60 -5.36 -12.41
C GLU A 53 7.15 -6.78 -12.20
N ASP A 54 7.95 -6.98 -11.16
CA ASP A 54 8.55 -8.28 -10.85
C ASP A 54 7.53 -9.31 -10.34
N CYS A 55 6.54 -8.89 -9.56
CA CYS A 55 5.59 -9.82 -8.95
C CYS A 55 4.27 -9.98 -9.72
N TYR A 56 4.03 -9.20 -10.78
CA TYR A 56 2.75 -9.17 -11.48
C TYR A 56 2.33 -10.54 -12.01
N ASP A 57 3.25 -11.25 -12.65
CA ASP A 57 2.94 -12.56 -13.21
C ASP A 57 2.61 -13.59 -12.12
N GLU A 58 3.31 -13.53 -10.98
CA GLU A 58 3.01 -14.40 -9.84
C GLU A 58 1.62 -14.11 -9.25
N LEU A 59 1.24 -12.84 -9.17
CA LEU A 59 -0.10 -12.46 -8.69
C LEU A 59 -1.20 -13.01 -9.60
N LEU A 60 -0.97 -13.05 -10.91
CA LEU A 60 -1.89 -13.66 -11.85
C LEU A 60 -1.91 -15.19 -11.69
N GLU A 61 -0.75 -15.83 -11.62
CA GLU A 61 -0.63 -17.28 -11.54
C GLU A 61 -1.26 -17.85 -10.26
N CYS A 62 -1.08 -17.19 -9.13
CA CYS A 62 -1.64 -17.65 -7.86
C CYS A 62 -3.12 -17.27 -7.67
N GLY A 63 -3.70 -16.52 -8.63
CA GLY A 63 -5.12 -16.16 -8.59
C GLY A 63 -5.47 -15.00 -7.65
N THR A 64 -4.48 -14.27 -7.14
CA THR A 64 -4.73 -13.07 -6.35
C THR A 64 -5.44 -12.01 -7.20
N ILE A 65 -5.01 -11.86 -8.45
CA ILE A 65 -5.65 -11.02 -9.44
C ILE A 65 -5.93 -11.82 -10.70
N THR A 66 -6.89 -11.38 -11.51
CA THR A 66 -7.22 -11.98 -12.81
C THR A 66 -6.88 -11.06 -13.96
N CYS A 67 -6.69 -9.78 -13.72
CA CYS A 67 -6.36 -8.76 -14.71
C CYS A 67 -5.68 -7.57 -14.03
N ARG A 68 -5.14 -6.64 -14.82
CA ARG A 68 -4.48 -5.43 -14.28
C ARG A 68 -5.43 -4.55 -13.48
N GLU A 69 -6.67 -4.49 -13.87
CA GLU A 69 -7.70 -3.67 -13.23
C GLU A 69 -7.99 -4.13 -11.80
N ASP A 70 -7.75 -5.39 -11.48
CA ASP A 70 -7.90 -5.92 -10.13
C ASP A 70 -6.90 -5.28 -9.16
N LEU A 71 -5.73 -4.84 -9.64
CA LEU A 71 -4.77 -4.10 -8.83
C LEU A 71 -5.41 -2.81 -8.28
N LEU A 72 -6.16 -2.10 -9.10
CA LEU A 72 -6.86 -0.89 -8.69
C LEU A 72 -8.09 -1.20 -7.84
N ARG A 73 -8.80 -2.26 -8.19
CA ARG A 73 -9.99 -2.72 -7.45
C ARG A 73 -9.66 -3.03 -5.99
N TYR A 74 -8.62 -3.83 -5.75
CA TYR A 74 -8.21 -4.21 -4.40
C TYR A 74 -7.32 -3.16 -3.74
N GLY A 75 -6.43 -2.53 -4.49
CA GLY A 75 -5.48 -1.55 -3.99
C GLY A 75 -4.52 -2.14 -2.94
N VAL A 76 -3.97 -1.27 -2.11
CA VAL A 76 -2.99 -1.64 -1.08
C VAL A 76 -3.38 -1.17 0.33
N THR A 77 -4.59 -0.65 0.50
CA THR A 77 -5.09 -0.16 1.79
C THR A 77 -5.10 -1.28 2.85
N GLY A 78 -5.36 -2.53 2.44
CA GLY A 78 -5.30 -3.67 3.35
C GLY A 78 -3.92 -3.88 3.97
N TRP A 79 -2.87 -3.70 3.20
CA TRP A 79 -1.49 -3.74 3.69
C TRP A 79 -1.22 -2.61 4.69
N ASP A 80 -1.58 -1.38 4.32
CA ASP A 80 -1.38 -0.22 5.19
C ASP A 80 -2.11 -0.38 6.51
N ALA A 81 -3.36 -0.83 6.49
CA ALA A 81 -4.14 -1.06 7.71
C ALA A 81 -3.52 -2.17 8.58
N GLY A 82 -3.08 -3.26 7.96
CA GLY A 82 -2.39 -4.34 8.66
C GLY A 82 -1.09 -3.88 9.32
N ARG A 83 -0.30 -3.07 8.61
CA ARG A 83 0.93 -2.48 9.15
C ARG A 83 0.64 -1.53 10.29
N LEU A 84 -0.36 -0.68 10.15
CA LEU A 84 -0.74 0.26 11.22
C LEU A 84 -1.17 -0.48 12.48
N ASN A 85 -1.99 -1.52 12.36
CA ASN A 85 -2.40 -2.35 13.49
C ASN A 85 -1.19 -3.03 14.15
N PHE A 86 -0.31 -3.62 13.36
CA PHE A 86 0.91 -4.27 13.87
C PHE A 86 1.80 -3.27 14.61
N MET A 87 2.05 -2.10 14.03
CA MET A 87 2.90 -1.08 14.62
C MET A 87 2.33 -0.53 15.92
N ALA A 88 1.02 -0.31 15.98
CA ALA A 88 0.36 0.16 17.19
C ALA A 88 0.54 -0.84 18.35
N ARG A 89 0.36 -2.13 18.06
CA ARG A 89 0.53 -3.19 19.05
C ARG A 89 1.99 -3.31 19.50
N ALA A 90 2.92 -3.29 18.56
CA ALA A 90 4.34 -3.37 18.86
C ALA A 90 4.82 -2.17 19.72
N CYS A 91 4.40 -0.96 19.36
CA CYS A 91 4.75 0.25 20.11
C CYS A 91 4.17 0.23 21.53
N TYR A 92 2.95 -0.29 21.68
CA TYR A 92 2.36 -0.48 23.00
C TYR A 92 3.15 -1.49 23.84
N ASP A 93 3.47 -2.64 23.26
CA ASP A 93 4.24 -3.70 23.95
C ASP A 93 5.63 -3.20 24.39
N MET A 94 6.25 -2.36 23.58
CA MET A 94 7.54 -1.73 23.88
C MET A 94 7.44 -0.48 24.74
N LYS A 95 6.22 -0.11 25.15
CA LYS A 95 5.92 1.04 26.02
C LYS A 95 6.28 2.41 25.41
N TYR A 96 6.26 2.51 24.08
CA TYR A 96 6.45 3.79 23.39
C TYR A 96 5.17 4.63 23.32
N ILE A 97 4.01 3.99 23.42
CA ILE A 97 2.71 4.65 23.40
C ILE A 97 1.82 4.08 24.51
N SER A 98 0.83 4.86 24.93
CA SER A 98 -0.17 4.43 25.90
C SER A 98 -1.18 3.46 25.29
N GLU A 99 -1.96 2.79 26.15
CA GLU A 99 -3.07 1.93 25.71
C GLU A 99 -4.10 2.73 24.90
N ASP A 100 -4.45 3.94 25.32
CA ASP A 100 -5.39 4.80 24.61
C ASP A 100 -4.87 5.19 23.23
N GLU A 101 -3.59 5.52 23.11
CA GLU A 101 -2.97 5.79 21.82
C GLU A 101 -2.98 4.56 20.90
N ALA A 102 -2.68 3.38 21.47
CA ALA A 102 -2.72 2.13 20.69
C ALA A 102 -4.12 1.86 20.15
N TRP A 103 -5.16 2.02 20.98
CA TRP A 103 -6.55 1.86 20.54
C TRP A 103 -6.95 2.89 19.50
N HIS A 104 -6.45 4.12 19.60
CA HIS A 104 -6.67 5.15 18.58
C HIS A 104 -6.20 4.68 17.20
N TYR A 105 -4.99 4.15 17.09
CA TYR A 105 -4.43 3.66 15.84
C TYR A 105 -5.11 2.38 15.35
N ILE A 106 -5.44 1.45 16.25
CA ILE A 106 -6.14 0.21 15.91
C ILE A 106 -7.54 0.52 15.36
N ASN A 107 -8.26 1.44 16.00
CA ASN A 107 -9.56 1.88 15.53
C ASN A 107 -9.47 2.57 14.16
N HIS A 108 -8.42 3.34 13.93
CA HIS A 108 -8.18 3.96 12.63
C HIS A 108 -7.95 2.90 11.54
N ALA A 109 -7.14 1.88 11.83
CA ALA A 109 -6.93 0.76 10.91
C ALA A 109 -8.26 0.02 10.62
N TYR A 110 -9.08 -0.20 11.64
CA TYR A 110 -10.41 -0.79 11.46
C TYR A 110 -11.28 0.04 10.51
N GLU A 111 -11.32 1.36 10.70
CA GLU A 111 -12.11 2.25 9.86
C GLU A 111 -11.61 2.25 8.41
N MET A 112 -10.30 2.22 8.20
CA MET A 112 -9.71 2.11 6.85
C MET A 112 -10.22 0.87 6.13
N VAL A 113 -10.19 -0.27 6.77
CA VAL A 113 -10.63 -1.55 6.20
C VAL A 113 -12.14 -1.56 5.99
N HIS A 114 -12.88 -1.15 7.01
CA HIS A 114 -14.35 -1.20 6.98
C HIS A 114 -14.97 -0.26 5.95
N SER A 115 -14.36 0.90 5.74
CA SER A 115 -14.82 1.85 4.72
C SER A 115 -14.42 1.45 3.29
N ARG A 116 -13.34 0.70 3.12
CA ARG A 116 -12.77 0.38 1.80
C ARG A 116 -13.27 -0.96 1.24
N PHE A 117 -13.49 -1.96 2.10
CA PHE A 117 -13.79 -3.33 1.68
C PHE A 117 -15.16 -3.80 2.19
N SER A 118 -15.85 -4.57 1.34
CA SER A 118 -17.13 -5.17 1.67
C SER A 118 -17.01 -6.65 2.08
N SER A 119 -15.81 -7.25 1.96
CA SER A 119 -15.57 -8.63 2.29
C SER A 119 -14.16 -8.87 2.82
N TRP A 120 -14.00 -9.95 3.58
CA TRP A 120 -12.67 -10.40 4.02
C TRP A 120 -11.79 -10.81 2.85
N HIS A 121 -12.39 -11.34 1.78
CA HIS A 121 -11.67 -11.70 0.56
C HIS A 121 -10.98 -10.48 -0.05
N ASP A 122 -11.71 -9.38 -0.24
CA ASP A 122 -11.17 -8.16 -0.85
C ASP A 122 -10.07 -7.54 0.01
N PHE A 123 -10.27 -7.55 1.34
CA PHE A 123 -9.22 -7.12 2.27
C PHE A 123 -7.97 -7.99 2.14
N ALA A 124 -8.13 -9.31 2.11
CA ALA A 124 -7.00 -10.23 2.00
C ALA A 124 -6.23 -10.03 0.69
N MET A 125 -6.93 -9.83 -0.44
CA MET A 125 -6.27 -9.56 -1.72
C MET A 125 -5.48 -8.26 -1.68
N SER A 126 -6.05 -7.22 -1.09
CA SER A 126 -5.37 -5.93 -0.90
C SER A 126 -4.13 -6.07 -0.02
N TYR A 127 -4.21 -6.85 1.05
CA TYR A 127 -3.07 -7.14 1.91
C TYR A 127 -1.94 -7.84 1.15
N VAL A 128 -2.27 -8.87 0.37
CA VAL A 128 -1.30 -9.65 -0.41
C VAL A 128 -0.62 -8.76 -1.47
N ILE A 129 -1.39 -7.93 -2.17
CA ILE A 129 -0.83 -7.01 -3.18
C ILE A 129 0.15 -6.04 -2.51
N GLY A 130 -0.25 -5.40 -1.43
CA GLY A 130 0.63 -4.48 -0.71
C GLY A 130 1.89 -5.17 -0.16
N ARG A 131 1.77 -6.39 0.33
CA ARG A 131 2.91 -7.18 0.77
C ARG A 131 3.89 -7.46 -0.37
N ALA A 132 3.38 -7.73 -1.56
CA ALA A 132 4.21 -7.99 -2.73
C ALA A 132 5.00 -6.76 -3.18
N LEU A 133 4.48 -5.56 -2.93
CA LEU A 133 5.17 -4.30 -3.24
C LEU A 133 6.23 -3.91 -2.21
N TRP A 134 6.21 -4.53 -1.06
CA TRP A 134 7.15 -4.27 0.02
C TRP A 134 8.43 -5.08 -0.17
#